data_ce2b70bb834ca7d6b6c6402d206062ac
#
_entry.id   ce2b70bb834ca7d6b6c6402d206062ac
#
_cell.length_a   1.000
_cell.length_b   1.000
_cell.length_c   1.000
_cell.angle_alpha   90.00
_cell.angle_beta   90.00
_cell.angle_gamma   90.00
#
_symmetry.space_group_name_H-M   'P 1'
#
loop_
_entity.id
_entity.type
_entity.pdbx_description
1 polymer ?
#
loop_
_entity_poly.entity_id
_entity_poly.type
_entity_poly.pdbx_seq_one_letter_code
_entity_poly.pdbx_strand_id
1 'polypeptide(L)'
;HPVNLKRIAEGKDPANSIWPWSLGYRPQMQTLQELFPNRIQTGAVISAVDLIFGIGVYCGLKKVEVPGATGLWDTNYEGKCEAALKELREKDFVFLHVEATDEAGHDGEPELKKRCVEMLDQRCVGPILQEVEKWDEAVRVAVLPDHPTPIKYRTHTMTPVPFAIWQNHPSSKASDPASLPTDSVQTFDEEACFHGALGLLQKDQFIRTFLG
;
A
#
# COMPACT_ATOMS: atom_id res chain seq x y z
N HIS A 1 34.03 -18.69 -7.91
CA HIS A 1 34.24 -17.28 -7.57
C HIS A 1 34.57 -17.12 -6.08
N PRO A 2 35.48 -16.19 -5.67
CA PRO A 2 35.89 -16.03 -4.26
C PRO A 2 34.73 -15.83 -3.30
N VAL A 3 33.66 -15.13 -3.73
CA VAL A 3 32.44 -14.97 -2.94
C VAL A 3 31.80 -16.32 -2.56
N ASN A 4 31.77 -17.28 -3.51
CA ASN A 4 31.22 -18.61 -3.25
C ASN A 4 32.10 -19.42 -2.30
N LEU A 5 33.42 -19.31 -2.42
CA LEU A 5 34.33 -19.96 -1.48
C LEU A 5 34.15 -19.46 -0.05
N LYS A 6 33.94 -18.13 0.12
CA LYS A 6 33.62 -17.54 1.42
C LYS A 6 32.28 -18.03 1.95
N ARG A 7 31.23 -18.04 1.12
CA ARG A 7 29.90 -18.54 1.51
C ARG A 7 29.94 -19.99 1.99
N ILE A 8 30.63 -20.86 1.23
CA ILE A 8 30.80 -22.28 1.60
C ILE A 8 31.58 -22.42 2.91
N ALA A 9 32.64 -21.65 3.12
CA ALA A 9 33.40 -21.65 4.36
C ALA A 9 32.57 -21.19 5.58
N GLU A 10 31.54 -20.36 5.34
CA GLU A 10 30.59 -19.90 6.35
C GLU A 10 29.36 -20.83 6.49
N GLY A 11 29.35 -22.00 5.84
CA GLY A 11 28.22 -22.94 5.85
C GLY A 11 26.98 -22.48 5.08
N LYS A 12 27.15 -21.51 4.17
CA LYS A 12 26.09 -20.97 3.30
C LYS A 12 26.16 -21.58 1.90
N ASP A 13 25.00 -21.70 1.26
CA ASP A 13 24.93 -22.17 -0.12
C ASP A 13 25.65 -21.22 -1.10
N PRO A 14 26.38 -21.74 -2.11
CA PRO A 14 26.96 -20.92 -3.14
C PRO A 14 25.90 -20.37 -4.10
N ALA A 15 26.09 -19.14 -4.57
CA ALA A 15 25.35 -18.59 -5.70
C ALA A 15 25.93 -19.17 -7.01
N ASN A 16 25.27 -20.13 -7.60
CA ASN A 16 25.76 -20.88 -8.73
C ASN A 16 24.84 -20.92 -9.96
N SER A 17 23.66 -20.25 -9.84
CA SER A 17 22.65 -20.24 -10.87
C SER A 17 21.90 -18.90 -10.90
N ILE A 18 21.30 -18.58 -12.04
CA ILE A 18 20.37 -17.46 -12.20
C ILE A 18 19.03 -18.04 -12.60
N TRP A 19 17.98 -17.65 -11.90
CA TRP A 19 16.62 -18.03 -12.24
C TRP A 19 15.86 -16.80 -12.75
N PRO A 20 15.63 -16.68 -14.09
CA PRO A 20 14.75 -15.65 -14.64
C PRO A 20 13.32 -15.89 -14.16
N TRP A 21 12.76 -14.93 -13.47
CA TRP A 21 11.44 -15.03 -12.86
C TRP A 21 10.45 -14.07 -13.52
N SER A 22 9.20 -14.53 -13.72
CA SER A 22 8.07 -13.70 -14.16
C SER A 22 8.36 -12.82 -15.39
N LEU A 23 8.83 -13.44 -16.46
CA LEU A 23 9.06 -12.74 -17.72
C LEU A 23 7.73 -12.23 -18.29
N GLY A 24 7.75 -11.04 -18.89
CA GLY A 24 6.57 -10.42 -19.49
C GLY A 24 6.94 -9.41 -20.57
N TYR A 25 5.92 -8.95 -21.27
CA TYR A 25 6.02 -7.84 -22.21
C TYR A 25 5.73 -6.52 -21.51
N ARG A 26 6.21 -5.43 -22.09
CA ARG A 26 5.83 -4.09 -21.62
C ARG A 26 4.30 -3.94 -21.63
N PRO A 27 3.67 -3.61 -20.50
CA PRO A 27 2.23 -3.45 -20.44
C PRO A 27 1.78 -2.24 -21.25
N GLN A 28 0.66 -2.39 -21.97
CA GLN A 28 -0.06 -1.27 -22.56
C GLN A 28 -1.18 -0.89 -21.60
N MET A 29 -0.90 0.09 -20.74
CA MET A 29 -1.86 0.57 -19.75
C MET A 29 -1.95 2.08 -19.78
N GLN A 30 -3.12 2.59 -19.44
CA GLN A 30 -3.35 4.02 -19.29
C GLN A 30 -2.77 4.50 -17.96
N THR A 31 -2.32 5.75 -17.94
CA THR A 31 -1.93 6.42 -16.71
C THR A 31 -3.16 6.78 -15.87
N LEU A 32 -2.95 7.07 -14.59
CA LEU A 32 -4.04 7.56 -13.72
C LEU A 32 -4.59 8.90 -14.19
N GLN A 33 -3.75 9.77 -14.77
CA GLN A 33 -4.18 11.03 -15.39
C GLN A 33 -5.12 10.80 -16.57
N GLU A 34 -4.85 9.80 -17.41
CA GLU A 34 -5.71 9.45 -18.55
C GLU A 34 -7.03 8.80 -18.10
N LEU A 35 -6.99 7.99 -17.03
CA LEU A 35 -8.19 7.32 -16.50
C LEU A 35 -9.07 8.26 -15.67
N PHE A 36 -8.46 9.22 -14.95
CA PHE A 36 -9.14 10.13 -14.02
C PHE A 36 -8.72 11.60 -14.25
N PRO A 37 -8.91 12.15 -15.46
CA PRO A 37 -8.36 13.46 -15.84
C PRO A 37 -8.89 14.64 -15.02
N ASN A 38 -10.05 14.48 -14.36
CA ASN A 38 -10.64 15.52 -13.52
C ASN A 38 -10.30 15.37 -12.03
N ARG A 39 -9.53 14.33 -11.66
CA ARG A 39 -9.23 13.99 -10.27
C ARG A 39 -7.73 13.90 -10.00
N ILE A 40 -6.96 13.35 -10.93
CA ILE A 40 -5.52 13.14 -10.78
C ILE A 40 -4.81 13.79 -11.97
N GLN A 41 -4.03 14.83 -11.72
CA GLN A 41 -3.09 15.42 -12.67
C GLN A 41 -1.67 15.04 -12.31
N THR A 42 -1.40 14.90 -11.02
CA THR A 42 -0.07 14.59 -10.49
C THR A 42 -0.18 13.53 -9.40
N GLY A 43 0.83 12.66 -9.33
CA GLY A 43 0.85 11.65 -8.26
C GLY A 43 2.26 11.12 -7.98
N ALA A 44 2.40 10.44 -6.85
CA ALA A 44 3.65 9.83 -6.43
C ALA A 44 3.43 8.39 -5.94
N VAL A 45 4.46 7.55 -6.09
CA VAL A 45 4.54 6.20 -5.53
C VAL A 45 5.75 6.09 -4.62
N ILE A 46 5.50 5.61 -3.41
CA ILE A 46 6.49 5.37 -2.37
C ILE A 46 6.47 3.88 -2.03
N SER A 47 7.60 3.21 -2.18
CA SER A 47 7.76 1.78 -1.91
C SER A 47 9.22 1.47 -1.58
N ALA A 48 9.54 0.21 -1.35
CA ALA A 48 10.89 -0.33 -1.38
C ALA A 48 10.98 -1.52 -2.37
N VAL A 49 9.89 -1.81 -3.09
CA VAL A 49 9.75 -2.95 -4.00
C VAL A 49 9.77 -2.45 -5.45
N ASP A 50 10.70 -2.96 -6.24
CA ASP A 50 10.88 -2.52 -7.63
C ASP A 50 9.66 -2.79 -8.51
N LEU A 51 8.92 -3.88 -8.26
CA LEU A 51 7.67 -4.18 -8.95
C LEU A 51 6.64 -3.06 -8.75
N ILE A 52 6.45 -2.61 -7.52
CA ILE A 52 5.50 -1.54 -7.16
C ILE A 52 5.94 -0.21 -7.78
N PHE A 53 7.24 0.10 -7.76
CA PHE A 53 7.77 1.27 -8.46
C PHE A 53 7.52 1.18 -9.97
N GLY A 54 7.75 0.02 -10.56
CA GLY A 54 7.49 -0.22 -11.98
C GLY A 54 6.03 0.04 -12.36
N ILE A 55 5.09 -0.53 -11.61
CA ILE A 55 3.65 -0.31 -11.80
C ILE A 55 3.32 1.19 -11.63
N GLY A 56 3.82 1.83 -10.56
CA GLY A 56 3.60 3.25 -10.32
C GLY A 56 4.07 4.13 -11.48
N VAL A 57 5.25 3.87 -12.02
CA VAL A 57 5.79 4.61 -13.19
C VAL A 57 4.92 4.40 -14.43
N TYR A 58 4.45 3.18 -14.70
CA TYR A 58 3.51 2.92 -15.79
C TYR A 58 2.16 3.60 -15.57
N CYS A 59 1.72 3.76 -14.32
CA CYS A 59 0.54 4.53 -13.95
C CYS A 59 0.75 6.05 -14.04
N GLY A 60 1.93 6.54 -14.42
CA GLY A 60 2.24 7.97 -14.53
C GLY A 60 2.61 8.63 -13.19
N LEU A 61 2.93 7.83 -12.16
CA LEU A 61 3.32 8.35 -10.85
C LEU A 61 4.83 8.63 -10.76
N LYS A 62 5.18 9.69 -10.04
CA LYS A 62 6.57 10.00 -9.68
C LYS A 62 7.09 8.96 -8.68
N LYS A 63 8.18 8.26 -9.01
CA LYS A 63 8.90 7.40 -8.06
C LYS A 63 9.54 8.26 -6.97
N VAL A 64 9.32 7.89 -5.71
CA VAL A 64 9.94 8.53 -4.52
C VAL A 64 10.69 7.48 -3.72
N GLU A 65 12.01 7.60 -3.69
CA GLU A 65 12.88 6.73 -2.90
C GLU A 65 13.05 7.29 -1.49
N VAL A 66 12.96 6.41 -0.50
CA VAL A 66 13.12 6.76 0.91
C VAL A 66 14.38 6.07 1.46
N PRO A 67 15.37 6.81 1.97
CA PRO A 67 16.57 6.21 2.56
C PRO A 67 16.19 5.25 3.71
N GLY A 68 16.77 4.06 3.70
CA GLY A 68 16.48 3.03 4.70
C GLY A 68 15.13 2.32 4.55
N ALA A 69 14.38 2.61 3.48
CA ALA A 69 13.20 1.82 3.14
C ALA A 69 13.62 0.44 2.63
N THR A 70 13.01 -0.60 3.19
CA THR A 70 13.17 -2.01 2.80
C THR A 70 11.79 -2.65 2.60
N GLY A 71 11.75 -3.88 2.04
CA GLY A 71 10.54 -4.72 2.04
C GLY A 71 10.30 -5.43 3.37
N LEU A 72 11.21 -5.33 4.33
CA LEU A 72 11.20 -6.11 5.57
C LEU A 72 10.55 -5.35 6.74
N TRP A 73 10.40 -6.04 7.86
CA TRP A 73 9.78 -5.53 9.08
C TRP A 73 10.51 -4.33 9.71
N ASP A 74 11.80 -4.16 9.44
CA ASP A 74 12.65 -3.07 9.93
C ASP A 74 12.71 -1.86 8.99
N THR A 75 11.82 -1.81 8.00
CA THR A 75 11.75 -0.69 7.05
C THR A 75 11.61 0.67 7.76
N ASN A 76 12.07 1.73 7.10
CA ASN A 76 11.92 3.10 7.60
C ASN A 76 10.47 3.59 7.45
N TYR A 77 9.61 3.24 8.40
CA TYR A 77 8.18 3.64 8.41
C TYR A 77 8.02 5.15 8.47
N GLU A 78 8.77 5.82 9.35
CA GLU A 78 8.72 7.28 9.52
C GLU A 78 9.12 8.01 8.25
N GLY A 79 10.22 7.60 7.62
CA GLY A 79 10.66 8.19 6.36
C GLY A 79 9.66 8.00 5.23
N LYS A 80 8.97 6.84 5.17
CA LYS A 80 7.89 6.60 4.22
C LYS A 80 6.68 7.51 4.49
N CYS A 81 6.31 7.68 5.76
CA CYS A 81 5.24 8.56 6.20
C CYS A 81 5.54 10.03 5.84
N GLU A 82 6.72 10.52 6.21
CA GLU A 82 7.17 11.89 5.91
C GLU A 82 7.19 12.17 4.41
N ALA A 83 7.70 11.22 3.62
CA ALA A 83 7.69 11.32 2.16
C ALA A 83 6.27 11.38 1.60
N ALA A 84 5.34 10.58 2.13
CA ALA A 84 3.94 10.59 1.71
C ALA A 84 3.27 11.93 2.01
N LEU A 85 3.42 12.45 3.21
CA LEU A 85 2.88 13.76 3.61
C LEU A 85 3.47 14.89 2.78
N LYS A 86 4.77 14.86 2.53
CA LYS A 86 5.44 15.86 1.67
C LYS A 86 4.92 15.84 0.24
N GLU A 87 4.83 14.66 -0.39
CA GLU A 87 4.33 14.56 -1.76
C GLU A 87 2.84 14.93 -1.83
N LEU A 88 2.04 14.61 -0.82
CA LEU A 88 0.62 14.92 -0.79
C LEU A 88 0.32 16.43 -0.69
N ARG A 89 1.24 17.23 -0.18
CA ARG A 89 1.14 18.71 -0.22
C ARG A 89 1.25 19.30 -1.63
N GLU A 90 1.84 18.55 -2.55
CA GLU A 90 2.13 19.02 -3.91
C GLU A 90 1.42 18.21 -5.00
N LYS A 91 0.80 17.07 -4.65
CA LYS A 91 0.24 16.10 -5.57
C LYS A 91 -1.21 15.77 -5.24
N ASP A 92 -1.97 15.43 -6.26
CA ASP A 92 -3.36 15.02 -6.12
C ASP A 92 -3.51 13.59 -5.58
N PHE A 93 -2.48 12.74 -5.76
CA PHE A 93 -2.52 11.34 -5.39
C PHE A 93 -1.16 10.82 -4.91
N VAL A 94 -1.16 10.09 -3.81
CA VAL A 94 0.03 9.40 -3.29
C VAL A 94 -0.33 7.94 -3.01
N PHE A 95 0.45 7.03 -3.60
CA PHE A 95 0.41 5.60 -3.31
C PHE A 95 1.59 5.25 -2.41
N LEU A 96 1.29 4.90 -1.16
CA LEU A 96 2.27 4.48 -0.15
C LEU A 96 2.17 2.98 0.07
N HIS A 97 3.27 2.27 -0.13
CA HIS A 97 3.35 0.82 0.00
C HIS A 97 4.31 0.39 1.11
N VAL A 98 3.87 -0.57 1.91
CA VAL A 98 4.64 -1.21 2.97
C VAL A 98 4.50 -2.73 2.86
N GLU A 99 5.59 -3.42 2.52
CA GLU A 99 5.63 -4.87 2.24
C GLU A 99 5.68 -5.73 3.51
N ALA A 100 6.17 -5.19 4.60
CA ALA A 100 6.56 -5.92 5.82
C ALA A 100 5.58 -6.99 6.33
N THR A 101 4.27 -6.75 6.17
CA THR A 101 3.21 -7.69 6.59
C THR A 101 3.12 -8.90 5.66
N ASP A 102 3.42 -8.72 4.38
CA ASP A 102 3.45 -9.78 3.39
C ASP A 102 4.64 -10.71 3.63
N GLU A 103 5.83 -10.18 3.76
CA GLU A 103 7.06 -10.95 4.05
C GLU A 103 6.91 -11.78 5.33
N ALA A 104 6.38 -11.19 6.42
CA ALA A 104 6.08 -11.95 7.65
C ALA A 104 5.04 -13.07 7.42
N GLY A 105 4.13 -12.87 6.47
CA GLY A 105 3.17 -13.89 6.03
C GLY A 105 3.85 -15.05 5.31
N HIS A 106 4.77 -14.77 4.39
CA HIS A 106 5.58 -15.76 3.67
C HIS A 106 6.52 -16.55 4.59
N ASP A 107 7.12 -15.88 5.57
CA ASP A 107 7.96 -16.53 6.58
C ASP A 107 7.15 -17.43 7.52
N GLY A 108 5.85 -17.23 7.60
CA GLY A 108 4.97 -18.00 8.47
C GLY A 108 5.10 -17.64 9.94
N GLU A 109 5.45 -16.37 10.23
CA GLU A 109 5.74 -15.84 11.55
C GLU A 109 4.56 -14.99 12.08
N PRO A 110 3.59 -15.57 12.81
CA PRO A 110 2.35 -14.87 13.21
C PRO A 110 2.62 -13.66 14.12
N GLU A 111 3.52 -13.79 15.08
CA GLU A 111 3.85 -12.69 16.02
C GLU A 111 4.57 -11.54 15.30
N LEU A 112 5.43 -11.87 14.33
CA LEU A 112 6.08 -10.86 13.51
C LEU A 112 5.06 -10.13 12.64
N LYS A 113 4.14 -10.86 11.99
CA LYS A 113 3.08 -10.27 11.15
C LYS A 113 2.19 -9.32 11.96
N LYS A 114 1.73 -9.76 13.13
CA LYS A 114 0.98 -8.91 14.06
C LYS A 114 1.75 -7.63 14.40
N ARG A 115 3.03 -7.77 14.77
CA ARG A 115 3.90 -6.63 15.08
C ARG A 115 4.07 -5.69 13.88
N CYS A 116 4.18 -6.21 12.66
CA CYS A 116 4.25 -5.38 11.45
C CYS A 116 2.98 -4.55 11.24
N VAL A 117 1.79 -5.13 11.49
CA VAL A 117 0.52 -4.38 11.45
C VAL A 117 0.49 -3.29 12.51
N GLU A 118 0.88 -3.60 13.75
CA GLU A 118 0.96 -2.62 14.84
C GLU A 118 1.94 -1.48 14.52
N MET A 119 3.12 -1.80 13.95
CA MET A 119 4.10 -0.79 13.54
C MET A 119 3.58 0.07 12.38
N LEU A 120 2.91 -0.53 11.41
CA LEU A 120 2.30 0.20 10.30
C LEU A 120 1.27 1.21 10.82
N ASP A 121 0.39 0.78 11.73
CA ASP A 121 -0.60 1.65 12.35
C ASP A 121 0.05 2.77 13.15
N GLN A 122 0.92 2.44 14.10
CA GLN A 122 1.49 3.40 15.03
C GLN A 122 2.50 4.38 14.40
N ARG A 123 3.26 3.94 13.41
CA ARG A 123 4.40 4.69 12.84
C ARG A 123 4.12 5.26 11.45
N CYS A 124 2.98 4.91 10.84
CA CYS A 124 2.64 5.37 9.50
C CYS A 124 1.19 5.85 9.41
N VAL A 125 0.19 4.98 9.58
CA VAL A 125 -1.23 5.33 9.39
C VAL A 125 -1.67 6.40 10.39
N GLY A 126 -1.46 6.15 11.69
CA GLY A 126 -1.81 7.10 12.75
C GLY A 126 -1.20 8.50 12.56
N PRO A 127 0.13 8.62 12.37
CA PRO A 127 0.78 9.90 12.09
C PRO A 127 0.25 10.61 10.83
N ILE A 128 -0.04 9.87 9.73
CA ILE A 128 -0.63 10.47 8.52
C ILE A 128 -2.01 11.04 8.83
N LEU A 129 -2.90 10.28 9.48
CA LEU A 129 -4.25 10.75 9.83
C LEU A 129 -4.20 11.97 10.74
N GLN A 130 -3.38 11.94 11.80
CA GLN A 130 -3.20 13.06 12.73
C GLN A 130 -2.67 14.34 12.06
N GLU A 131 -1.81 14.20 11.06
CA GLU A 131 -1.30 15.37 10.34
C GLU A 131 -2.32 15.90 9.35
N VAL A 132 -2.94 15.02 8.56
CA VAL A 132 -3.94 15.39 7.53
C VAL A 132 -5.20 15.98 8.16
N GLU A 133 -5.58 15.57 9.37
CA GLU A 133 -6.71 16.15 10.10
C GLU A 133 -6.58 17.66 10.36
N LYS A 134 -5.35 18.17 10.40
CA LYS A 134 -5.06 19.61 10.63
C LYS A 134 -5.08 20.44 9.35
N TRP A 135 -5.22 19.80 8.18
CA TRP A 135 -5.18 20.48 6.90
C TRP A 135 -6.53 21.06 6.55
N ASP A 136 -6.54 22.25 5.92
CA ASP A 136 -7.76 22.89 5.43
C ASP A 136 -8.28 22.23 4.15
N GLU A 137 -7.39 21.60 3.38
CA GLU A 137 -7.74 20.87 2.17
C GLU A 137 -8.43 19.56 2.50
N ALA A 138 -9.46 19.21 1.71
CA ALA A 138 -10.13 17.91 1.83
C ALA A 138 -9.21 16.79 1.32
N VAL A 139 -8.89 15.86 2.19
CA VAL A 139 -8.04 14.70 1.89
C VAL A 139 -8.76 13.42 2.27
N ARG A 140 -8.67 12.43 1.38
CA ARG A 140 -9.08 11.04 1.66
C ARG A 140 -7.88 10.18 1.88
N VAL A 141 -7.95 9.31 2.87
CA VAL A 141 -6.95 8.28 3.15
C VAL A 141 -7.63 6.92 3.07
N ALA A 142 -7.09 6.04 2.26
CA ALA A 142 -7.52 4.65 2.19
C ALA A 142 -6.44 3.73 2.74
N VAL A 143 -6.85 2.73 3.51
CA VAL A 143 -5.98 1.67 4.03
C VAL A 143 -6.54 0.33 3.58
N LEU A 144 -5.72 -0.46 2.90
CA LEU A 144 -6.09 -1.80 2.43
C LEU A 144 -4.84 -2.65 2.16
N PRO A 145 -4.91 -3.96 2.31
CA PRO A 145 -3.93 -4.87 1.69
C PRO A 145 -4.19 -4.97 0.18
N ASP A 146 -3.19 -5.33 -0.59
CA ASP A 146 -3.31 -5.66 -2.02
C ASP A 146 -3.84 -7.09 -2.22
N HIS A 147 -3.44 -8.03 -1.35
CA HIS A 147 -3.89 -9.42 -1.30
C HIS A 147 -3.67 -10.02 0.09
N PRO A 148 -4.34 -11.14 0.42
CA PRO A 148 -4.01 -11.87 1.62
C PRO A 148 -2.76 -12.73 1.42
N THR A 149 -1.92 -12.80 2.47
CA THR A 149 -0.80 -13.74 2.59
C THR A 149 -0.93 -14.49 3.92
N PRO A 150 -1.87 -15.46 4.01
CA PRO A 150 -2.14 -16.13 5.27
C PRO A 150 -0.94 -16.95 5.75
N ILE A 151 -0.64 -16.85 7.03
CA ILE A 151 0.45 -17.56 7.71
C ILE A 151 0.42 -19.07 7.43
N LYS A 152 -0.78 -19.66 7.40
CA LYS A 152 -0.97 -21.11 7.15
C LYS A 152 -0.47 -21.53 5.77
N TYR A 153 -0.64 -20.69 4.76
CA TYR A 153 -0.32 -21.01 3.37
C TYR A 153 1.05 -20.51 2.93
N ARG A 154 1.57 -19.47 3.60
CA ARG A 154 2.85 -18.82 3.27
C ARG A 154 2.93 -18.38 1.80
N THR A 155 1.79 -18.06 1.22
CA THR A 155 1.66 -17.58 -0.16
C THR A 155 0.35 -16.82 -0.32
N HIS A 156 0.24 -16.08 -1.41
CA HIS A 156 -0.94 -15.28 -1.70
C HIS A 156 -2.19 -16.14 -1.91
N THR A 157 -3.33 -15.62 -1.49
CA THR A 157 -4.65 -16.20 -1.77
C THR A 157 -5.56 -15.16 -2.43
N MET A 158 -6.72 -15.58 -2.92
CA MET A 158 -7.62 -14.73 -3.71
C MET A 158 -8.92 -14.38 -2.96
N THR A 159 -8.93 -14.46 -1.64
CA THR A 159 -10.06 -13.97 -0.87
C THR A 159 -10.13 -12.45 -0.87
N PRO A 160 -11.33 -11.85 -0.77
CA PRO A 160 -11.46 -10.41 -0.63
C PRO A 160 -10.66 -9.87 0.56
N VAL A 161 -10.16 -8.66 0.42
CA VAL A 161 -9.41 -7.95 1.47
C VAL A 161 -10.26 -6.86 2.10
N PRO A 162 -10.08 -6.59 3.41
CA PRO A 162 -10.73 -5.45 4.04
C PRO A 162 -10.14 -4.13 3.51
N PHE A 163 -10.97 -3.09 3.47
CA PHE A 163 -10.51 -1.73 3.21
C PHE A 163 -11.26 -0.74 4.08
N ALA A 164 -10.61 0.37 4.40
CA ALA A 164 -11.21 1.51 5.06
C ALA A 164 -10.87 2.79 4.32
N ILE A 165 -11.83 3.71 4.22
CA ILE A 165 -11.63 5.05 3.67
C ILE A 165 -12.03 6.07 4.72
N TRP A 166 -11.10 6.95 5.05
CA TRP A 166 -11.31 8.07 5.96
C TRP A 166 -11.15 9.39 5.22
N GLN A 167 -11.83 10.44 5.70
CA GLN A 167 -11.76 11.79 5.13
C GLN A 167 -11.77 12.82 6.25
N ASN A 168 -10.85 13.81 6.20
CA ASN A 168 -10.72 14.85 7.24
C ASN A 168 -11.90 15.84 7.26
N HIS A 169 -12.47 16.15 6.09
CA HIS A 169 -13.64 17.04 5.95
C HIS A 169 -14.78 16.33 5.25
N PRO A 170 -15.55 15.47 5.96
CA PRO A 170 -16.67 14.79 5.35
C PRO A 170 -17.74 15.82 4.95
N SER A 171 -18.22 15.71 3.71
CA SER A 171 -19.33 16.56 3.27
C SER A 171 -20.57 16.31 4.15
N SER A 172 -21.13 17.38 4.69
CA SER A 172 -22.34 17.30 5.52
C SER A 172 -23.62 17.04 4.70
N LYS A 173 -23.52 17.02 3.38
CA LYS A 173 -24.65 16.80 2.48
C LYS A 173 -24.57 15.40 1.88
N ALA A 174 -25.48 14.52 2.28
CA ALA A 174 -25.60 13.18 1.70
C ALA A 174 -25.86 13.19 0.16
N SER A 175 -26.27 14.33 -0.40
CA SER A 175 -26.46 14.54 -1.83
C SER A 175 -25.18 14.95 -2.58
N ASP A 176 -24.06 15.17 -1.88
CA ASP A 176 -22.79 15.47 -2.51
C ASP A 176 -22.22 14.18 -3.14
N PRO A 177 -21.97 14.13 -4.45
CA PRO A 177 -21.36 12.94 -5.08
C PRO A 177 -20.01 12.55 -4.47
N ALA A 178 -19.33 13.49 -3.83
CA ALA A 178 -18.08 13.25 -3.11
C ALA A 178 -18.29 12.74 -1.68
N SER A 179 -19.52 12.66 -1.17
CA SER A 179 -19.82 12.12 0.15
C SER A 179 -19.69 10.60 0.15
N LEU A 180 -18.86 10.08 1.04
CA LEU A 180 -18.81 8.64 1.31
C LEU A 180 -19.83 8.29 2.41
N PRO A 181 -20.53 7.15 2.30
CA PRO A 181 -21.37 6.69 3.40
C PRO A 181 -20.48 6.35 4.60
N THR A 182 -20.95 6.73 5.78
CA THR A 182 -20.36 6.30 7.05
C THR A 182 -21.11 5.09 7.58
N ASP A 183 -20.41 4.21 8.29
CA ASP A 183 -21.01 3.07 8.97
C ASP A 183 -20.62 3.00 10.45
N SER A 184 -21.13 1.99 11.15
CA SER A 184 -20.89 1.78 12.57
C SER A 184 -19.81 0.74 12.87
N VAL A 185 -19.11 0.28 11.85
CA VAL A 185 -18.03 -0.70 12.00
C VAL A 185 -16.89 -0.10 12.82
N GLN A 186 -16.44 -0.83 13.85
CA GLN A 186 -15.47 -0.32 14.82
C GLN A 186 -14.09 -0.98 14.71
N THR A 187 -13.98 -2.06 13.94
CA THR A 187 -12.73 -2.81 13.77
C THR A 187 -12.40 -2.97 12.29
N PHE A 188 -11.09 -3.03 12.00
CA PHE A 188 -10.58 -3.26 10.65
C PHE A 188 -10.10 -4.69 10.53
N ASP A 189 -11.00 -5.55 10.11
CA ASP A 189 -10.77 -6.99 9.90
C ASP A 189 -11.72 -7.54 8.84
N GLU A 190 -11.45 -8.76 8.38
CA GLU A 190 -12.20 -9.41 7.31
C GLU A 190 -13.68 -9.67 7.67
N GLU A 191 -14.01 -9.92 8.93
CA GLU A 191 -15.39 -10.17 9.37
C GLU A 191 -16.16 -8.85 9.49
N ALA A 192 -15.59 -7.87 10.17
CA ALA A 192 -16.22 -6.59 10.41
C ALA A 192 -16.49 -5.83 9.10
N CYS A 193 -15.56 -5.85 8.14
CA CYS A 193 -15.70 -5.16 6.86
C CYS A 193 -16.84 -5.68 5.98
N PHE A 194 -17.34 -6.89 6.19
CA PHE A 194 -18.58 -7.36 5.52
C PHE A 194 -19.83 -6.56 5.92
N HIS A 195 -19.81 -5.90 7.05
CA HIS A 195 -20.89 -5.04 7.53
C HIS A 195 -20.69 -3.56 7.19
N GLY A 196 -19.62 -3.24 6.47
CA GLY A 196 -19.31 -1.88 6.03
C GLY A 196 -20.29 -1.36 4.99
N ALA A 197 -20.55 -0.06 5.00
CA ALA A 197 -21.54 0.58 4.12
C ALA A 197 -21.19 0.51 2.63
N LEU A 198 -19.91 0.34 2.28
CA LEU A 198 -19.45 0.25 0.89
C LEU A 198 -19.58 -1.17 0.31
N GLY A 199 -19.73 -2.19 1.14
CA GLY A 199 -19.88 -3.57 0.74
C GLY A 199 -18.69 -4.11 -0.07
N LEU A 200 -18.93 -5.16 -0.86
CA LEU A 200 -17.92 -5.79 -1.71
C LEU A 200 -17.74 -5.03 -3.02
N LEU A 201 -16.57 -4.41 -3.19
CA LEU A 201 -16.19 -3.73 -4.42
C LEU A 201 -15.36 -4.66 -5.31
N GLN A 202 -15.55 -4.55 -6.62
CA GLN A 202 -14.88 -5.39 -7.62
C GLN A 202 -14.15 -4.54 -8.67
N LYS A 203 -13.06 -5.06 -9.20
CA LYS A 203 -12.26 -4.42 -10.27
C LYS A 203 -11.86 -2.98 -9.87
N ASP A 204 -12.20 -2.00 -10.73
CA ASP A 204 -11.89 -0.59 -10.56
C ASP A 204 -12.90 0.18 -9.68
N GLN A 205 -13.90 -0.50 -9.12
CA GLN A 205 -14.90 0.15 -8.26
C GLN A 205 -14.26 0.80 -7.02
N PHE A 206 -13.24 0.17 -6.43
CA PHE A 206 -12.56 0.74 -5.29
C PHE A 206 -11.95 2.12 -5.62
N ILE A 207 -11.13 2.20 -6.65
CA ILE A 207 -10.46 3.46 -7.02
C ILE A 207 -11.47 4.54 -7.42
N ARG A 208 -12.56 4.17 -8.11
CA ARG A 208 -13.64 5.10 -8.46
C ARG A 208 -14.37 5.61 -7.21
N THR A 209 -14.66 4.73 -6.26
CA THR A 209 -15.28 5.11 -4.98
C THR A 209 -14.34 6.00 -4.17
N PHE A 210 -13.05 5.68 -4.14
CA PHE A 210 -12.05 6.46 -3.42
C PHE A 210 -11.87 7.87 -3.98
N LEU A 211 -11.88 8.01 -5.30
CA LEU A 211 -11.71 9.30 -5.97
C LEU A 211 -13.01 10.14 -6.03
N GLY A 212 -14.16 9.53 -5.98
CA GLY A 212 -15.48 10.18 -6.03
C GLY A 212 -15.94 10.50 -7.43
#